data_c62ad6f32680cd86bdb85a35aee71211
#
_entry.id   c62ad6f32680cd86bdb85a35aee71211
#
_cell.length_a   1.000
_cell.length_b   1.000
_cell.length_c   1.000
_cell.angle_alpha   90.00
_cell.angle_beta   90.00
_cell.angle_gamma   90.00
#
_symmetry.space_group_name_H-M   'P 1'
#
loop_
_entity.id
_entity.type
_entity.pdbx_description
1 polymer ?
#
loop_
_entity_poly.entity_id
_entity_poly.type
_entity_poly.pdbx_seq_one_letter_code
_entity_poly.pdbx_strand_id
1 'polypeptide(L)'
;MLKIGSHISSSKGYAAMGRQARKLGANTFAFFTRNPRGGSVKALDEADVAEFLDKAAENGVEGPIVAHAPYTMNACAADPGLREFAQNMMRDDLARLEHTPGNYYNFHPGSHVQQGCLLYTSDAADD
;
A
#
# COMPACT_ATOMS: atom_id res chain seq x y z
N MET A 1 1.83 -17.06 15.42
CA MET A 1 3.05 -17.27 14.58
C MET A 1 3.61 -15.92 14.15
N LEU A 2 4.93 -15.77 14.15
CA LEU A 2 5.59 -14.53 13.70
C LEU A 2 5.38 -14.33 12.20
N LYS A 3 4.98 -13.12 11.79
CA LYS A 3 4.84 -12.73 10.37
C LYS A 3 6.12 -12.09 9.90
N ILE A 4 6.79 -12.71 8.94
CA ILE A 4 8.06 -12.25 8.38
C ILE A 4 7.95 -12.24 6.87
N GLY A 5 8.39 -11.15 6.27
CA GLY A 5 8.41 -10.99 4.82
C GLY A 5 9.34 -9.87 4.38
N SER A 6 9.33 -9.59 3.09
CA SER A 6 10.11 -8.51 2.50
C SER A 6 9.21 -7.59 1.66
N HIS A 7 9.77 -6.48 1.22
CA HIS A 7 9.13 -5.62 0.24
C HIS A 7 9.27 -6.26 -1.15
N ILE A 8 8.15 -6.53 -1.83
CA ILE A 8 8.11 -7.21 -3.13
C ILE A 8 7.62 -6.23 -4.21
N SER A 9 8.18 -6.32 -5.40
CA SER A 9 7.74 -5.51 -6.53
C SER A 9 6.36 -5.94 -7.02
N SER A 10 5.44 -4.98 -7.11
CA SER A 10 4.10 -5.17 -7.66
C SER A 10 4.02 -5.09 -9.18
N SER A 11 5.13 -4.87 -9.87
CA SER A 11 5.17 -4.65 -11.33
C SER A 11 4.59 -5.80 -12.17
N LYS A 12 4.63 -7.02 -11.64
CA LYS A 12 4.14 -8.24 -12.30
C LYS A 12 2.80 -8.74 -11.74
N GLY A 13 2.14 -7.96 -10.87
CA GLY A 13 0.85 -8.28 -10.30
C GLY A 13 0.89 -9.07 -8.98
N TYR A 14 -0.30 -9.31 -8.44
CA TYR A 14 -0.49 -9.95 -7.13
C TYR A 14 -0.09 -11.42 -7.11
N ALA A 15 -0.51 -12.20 -8.09
CA ALA A 15 -0.15 -13.62 -8.18
C ALA A 15 1.37 -13.82 -8.23
N ALA A 16 2.08 -12.93 -8.95
CA ALA A 16 3.54 -12.96 -9.00
C ALA A 16 4.17 -12.61 -7.65
N MET A 17 3.59 -11.67 -6.89
CA MET A 17 4.05 -11.35 -5.53
C MET A 17 3.89 -12.55 -4.59
N GLY A 18 2.76 -13.25 -4.65
CA GLY A 18 2.54 -14.48 -3.88
C GLY A 18 3.58 -15.57 -4.18
N ARG A 19 3.85 -15.81 -5.45
CA ARG A 19 4.91 -16.75 -5.86
C ARG A 19 6.32 -16.32 -5.40
N GLN A 20 6.58 -15.02 -5.39
CA GLN A 20 7.86 -14.50 -4.89
C GLN A 20 7.97 -14.64 -3.37
N ALA A 21 6.89 -14.39 -2.61
CA ALA A 21 6.86 -14.62 -1.18
C ALA A 21 7.20 -16.08 -0.84
N ARG A 22 6.60 -17.03 -1.55
CA ARG A 22 6.92 -18.47 -1.42
C ARG A 22 8.40 -18.77 -1.63
N LYS A 23 9.01 -18.21 -2.69
CA LYS A 23 10.43 -18.41 -2.97
C LYS A 23 11.34 -17.88 -1.86
N LEU A 24 10.92 -16.83 -1.17
CA LEU A 24 11.64 -16.24 -0.06
C LEU A 24 11.39 -16.94 1.29
N GLY A 25 10.45 -17.88 1.35
CA GLY A 25 10.01 -18.48 2.60
C GLY A 25 9.26 -17.49 3.50
N ALA A 26 8.70 -16.44 2.91
CA ALA A 26 7.96 -15.39 3.60
C ALA A 26 6.49 -15.79 3.79
N ASN A 27 5.89 -15.42 4.93
CA ASN A 27 4.47 -15.67 5.19
C ASN A 27 3.62 -14.38 5.16
N THR A 28 4.22 -13.27 4.81
CA THR A 28 3.62 -11.98 4.50
C THR A 28 4.56 -11.19 3.59
N PHE A 29 4.13 -10.04 3.09
CA PHE A 29 4.99 -9.12 2.35
C PHE A 29 4.43 -7.71 2.34
N ALA A 30 5.27 -6.73 2.01
CA ALA A 30 4.86 -5.39 1.69
C ALA A 30 5.06 -5.10 0.19
N PHE A 31 4.30 -4.17 -0.35
CA PHE A 31 4.42 -3.75 -1.75
C PHE A 31 3.96 -2.30 -1.90
N PHE A 32 4.42 -1.60 -2.93
CA PHE A 32 3.86 -0.30 -3.27
C PHE A 32 2.57 -0.45 -4.08
N THR A 33 1.54 0.31 -3.68
CA THR A 33 0.23 0.34 -4.39
C THR A 33 0.35 0.84 -5.82
N ARG A 34 1.34 1.71 -6.06
CA ARG A 34 1.62 2.37 -7.34
C ARG A 34 3.11 2.73 -7.44
N ASN A 35 3.51 3.33 -8.56
CA ASN A 35 4.88 3.80 -8.70
C ASN A 35 5.25 4.73 -7.53
N PRO A 36 6.22 4.34 -6.67
CA PRO A 36 6.52 5.08 -5.44
C PRO A 36 7.06 6.49 -5.67
N ARG A 37 7.59 6.77 -6.85
CA ARG A 37 8.20 8.06 -7.21
C ARG A 37 7.33 8.94 -8.10
N GLY A 38 6.36 8.36 -8.80
CA GLY A 38 5.53 9.07 -9.76
C GLY A 38 4.02 8.95 -9.54
N GLY A 39 3.59 8.04 -8.69
CA GLY A 39 2.17 7.84 -8.39
C GLY A 39 1.35 7.17 -9.50
N SER A 40 1.93 6.86 -10.66
CA SER A 40 1.23 6.14 -11.71
C SER A 40 0.92 4.70 -11.31
N VAL A 41 -0.22 4.19 -11.75
CA VAL A 41 -0.67 2.83 -11.48
C VAL A 41 -1.35 2.24 -12.72
N LYS A 42 -1.18 0.93 -12.91
CA LYS A 42 -1.92 0.19 -13.93
C LYS A 42 -3.35 -0.08 -13.43
N ALA A 43 -4.27 -0.32 -14.35
CA ALA A 43 -5.58 -0.84 -14.02
C ALA A 43 -5.43 -2.11 -13.16
N LEU A 44 -6.33 -2.28 -12.19
CA LEU A 44 -6.37 -3.50 -11.40
C LEU A 44 -6.81 -4.66 -12.30
N ASP A 45 -6.09 -5.76 -12.23
CA ASP A 45 -6.46 -7.01 -12.88
C ASP A 45 -7.13 -7.90 -11.83
N GLU A 46 -8.45 -7.98 -11.89
CA GLU A 46 -9.25 -8.76 -10.93
C GLU A 46 -8.95 -10.26 -11.02
N ALA A 47 -8.61 -10.76 -12.20
CA ALA A 47 -8.26 -12.17 -12.36
C ALA A 47 -6.92 -12.49 -11.68
N ASP A 48 -5.94 -11.60 -11.78
CA ASP A 48 -4.65 -11.73 -11.09
C ASP A 48 -4.82 -11.66 -9.56
N VAL A 49 -5.70 -10.79 -9.08
CA VAL A 49 -6.04 -10.72 -7.64
C VAL A 49 -6.73 -11.99 -7.19
N ALA A 50 -7.69 -12.50 -7.95
CA ALA A 50 -8.39 -13.73 -7.62
C ALA A 50 -7.42 -14.93 -7.59
N GLU A 51 -6.50 -15.04 -8.53
CA GLU A 51 -5.44 -16.06 -8.53
C GLU A 51 -4.58 -15.95 -7.28
N PHE A 52 -4.18 -14.73 -6.89
CA PHE A 52 -3.40 -14.51 -5.68
C PHE A 52 -4.14 -15.01 -4.43
N LEU A 53 -5.42 -14.64 -4.28
CA LEU A 53 -6.23 -15.02 -3.11
C LEU A 53 -6.44 -16.55 -3.05
N ASP A 54 -6.74 -17.17 -4.20
CA ASP A 54 -6.91 -18.63 -4.31
C ASP A 54 -5.62 -19.37 -3.91
N LYS A 55 -4.48 -18.84 -4.29
CA LYS A 55 -3.16 -19.46 -4.08
C LYS A 55 -2.44 -18.98 -2.82
N ALA A 56 -3.02 -18.08 -2.03
CA ALA A 56 -2.34 -17.49 -0.87
C ALA A 56 -1.83 -18.55 0.11
N ALA A 57 -2.68 -19.49 0.51
CA ALA A 57 -2.30 -20.55 1.44
C ALA A 57 -1.22 -21.48 0.86
N GLU A 58 -1.36 -21.88 -0.43
CA GLU A 58 -0.36 -22.68 -1.14
C GLU A 58 1.00 -21.98 -1.24
N ASN A 59 0.99 -20.66 -1.38
CA ASN A 59 2.18 -19.82 -1.40
C ASN A 59 2.75 -19.53 0.01
N GLY A 60 2.08 -20.00 1.08
CA GLY A 60 2.50 -19.78 2.46
C GLY A 60 2.19 -18.36 2.98
N VAL A 61 1.38 -17.58 2.27
CA VAL A 61 0.93 -16.25 2.72
C VAL A 61 -0.23 -16.43 3.67
N GLU A 62 0.05 -16.30 4.98
CA GLU A 62 -0.91 -16.61 6.06
C GLU A 62 -1.39 -15.35 6.78
N GLY A 63 -0.89 -14.22 6.46
CA GLY A 63 -1.19 -12.98 7.16
C GLY A 63 -1.57 -11.85 6.23
N PRO A 64 -2.04 -10.75 6.81
CA PRO A 64 -2.30 -9.55 6.03
C PRO A 64 -1.02 -9.09 5.34
N ILE A 65 -1.14 -8.71 4.09
CA ILE A 65 -0.06 -8.03 3.36
C ILE A 65 -0.13 -6.53 3.63
N VAL A 66 0.99 -5.84 3.46
CA VAL A 66 1.09 -4.41 3.73
C VAL A 66 1.22 -3.65 2.41
N ALA A 67 0.18 -2.90 2.07
CA ALA A 67 0.19 -1.99 0.94
C ALA A 67 0.79 -0.65 1.35
N HIS A 68 1.85 -0.22 0.71
CA HIS A 68 2.52 1.04 1.01
C HIS A 68 2.18 2.10 -0.04
N ALA A 69 1.73 3.27 0.44
CA ALA A 69 1.49 4.43 -0.40
C ALA A 69 2.79 4.94 -1.06
N PRO A 70 2.71 5.63 -2.19
CA PRO A 70 3.88 6.24 -2.81
C PRO A 70 4.44 7.39 -1.98
N TYR A 71 5.74 7.64 -2.10
CA TYR A 71 6.41 8.75 -1.40
C TYR A 71 5.94 10.14 -1.84
N THR A 72 5.33 10.23 -3.02
CA THR A 72 4.80 11.48 -3.57
C THR A 72 3.50 11.95 -2.91
N MET A 73 2.88 11.10 -2.09
CA MET A 73 1.67 11.44 -1.36
C MET A 73 2.02 12.32 -0.14
N ASN A 74 1.58 13.59 -0.16
CA ASN A 74 1.74 14.51 0.96
C ASN A 74 0.39 15.13 1.35
N ALA A 75 -0.29 14.51 2.31
CA ALA A 75 -1.57 15.00 2.83
C ALA A 75 -1.44 16.33 3.61
N CYS A 76 -0.23 16.67 4.05
CA CYS A 76 0.09 17.90 4.78
C CYS A 76 0.67 19.00 3.89
N ALA A 77 0.60 18.89 2.57
CA ALA A 77 1.12 19.91 1.66
C ALA A 77 0.47 21.28 1.89
N ALA A 78 1.27 22.35 1.78
CA ALA A 78 0.77 23.73 1.86
C ALA A 78 -0.18 24.06 0.70
N ASP A 79 0.15 23.56 -0.49
CA ASP A 79 -0.66 23.74 -1.69
C ASP A 79 -1.95 22.89 -1.61
N PRO A 80 -3.15 23.53 -1.73
CA PRO A 80 -4.42 22.79 -1.69
C PRO A 80 -4.57 21.76 -2.79
N GLY A 81 -4.03 22.01 -4.00
CA GLY A 81 -4.08 21.07 -5.11
C GLY A 81 -3.26 19.80 -4.83
N LEU A 82 -2.11 19.94 -4.19
CA LEU A 82 -1.31 18.79 -3.76
C LEU A 82 -1.99 17.99 -2.65
N ARG A 83 -2.70 18.66 -1.73
CA ARG A 83 -3.50 17.94 -0.72
C ARG A 83 -4.65 17.16 -1.35
N GLU A 84 -5.38 17.80 -2.25
CA GLU A 84 -6.48 17.13 -2.99
C GLU A 84 -5.95 15.95 -3.80
N PHE A 85 -4.82 16.11 -4.48
CA PHE A 85 -4.17 15.03 -5.20
C PHE A 85 -3.82 13.86 -4.27
N ALA A 86 -3.24 14.13 -3.09
CA ALA A 86 -2.91 13.11 -2.10
C ALA A 86 -4.17 12.38 -1.59
N GLN A 87 -5.25 13.11 -1.31
CA GLN A 87 -6.52 12.52 -0.89
C GLN A 87 -7.13 11.63 -1.98
N ASN A 88 -7.11 12.07 -3.23
CA ASN A 88 -7.64 11.29 -4.35
C ASN A 88 -6.82 10.02 -4.58
N MET A 89 -5.50 10.12 -4.46
CA MET A 89 -4.61 8.97 -4.54
C MET A 89 -4.88 7.96 -3.41
N MET A 90 -5.08 8.43 -2.19
CA MET A 90 -5.44 7.57 -1.06
C MET A 90 -6.79 6.88 -1.27
N ARG A 91 -7.81 7.61 -1.73
CA ARG A 91 -9.12 7.03 -2.03
C ARG A 91 -9.02 5.92 -3.09
N ASP A 92 -8.25 6.16 -4.16
CA ASP A 92 -8.03 5.17 -5.20
C ASP A 92 -7.29 3.93 -4.66
N ASP A 93 -6.24 4.13 -3.86
CA ASP A 93 -5.51 3.03 -3.23
C ASP A 93 -6.42 2.19 -2.33
N LEU A 94 -7.23 2.84 -1.48
CA LEU A 94 -8.15 2.14 -0.58
C LEU A 94 -9.22 1.36 -1.35
N ALA A 95 -9.80 1.95 -2.39
CA ALA A 95 -10.77 1.25 -3.26
C ALA A 95 -10.14 0.01 -3.93
N ARG A 96 -8.89 0.11 -4.37
CA ARG A 96 -8.15 -1.05 -4.92
C ARG A 96 -7.90 -2.13 -3.88
N LEU A 97 -7.65 -1.75 -2.63
CA LEU A 97 -7.41 -2.68 -1.52
C LEU A 97 -8.66 -3.41 -1.05
N GLU A 98 -9.86 -2.97 -1.41
CA GLU A 98 -11.10 -3.72 -1.17
C GLU A 98 -11.09 -5.09 -1.86
N HIS A 99 -10.34 -5.24 -2.96
CA HIS A 99 -10.16 -6.51 -3.65
C HIS A 99 -9.25 -7.50 -2.91
N THR A 100 -8.48 -7.04 -1.91
CA THR A 100 -7.63 -7.86 -1.06
C THR A 100 -7.93 -7.58 0.41
N PRO A 101 -9.08 -8.05 0.92
CA PRO A 101 -9.56 -7.70 2.25
C PRO A 101 -8.61 -8.17 3.36
N GLY A 102 -8.56 -7.43 4.45
CA GLY A 102 -7.71 -7.72 5.61
C GLY A 102 -6.27 -7.23 5.48
N ASN A 103 -5.95 -6.46 4.44
CA ASN A 103 -4.63 -5.85 4.28
C ASN A 103 -4.47 -4.59 5.13
N TYR A 104 -3.21 -4.24 5.41
CA TYR A 104 -2.87 -2.96 6.00
C TYR A 104 -2.47 -1.97 4.91
N TYR A 105 -2.87 -0.72 5.09
CA TYR A 105 -2.41 0.40 4.29
C TYR A 105 -1.47 1.26 5.11
N ASN A 106 -0.22 1.36 4.67
CA ASN A 106 0.81 2.16 5.30
C ASN A 106 1.11 3.39 4.46
N PHE A 107 1.17 4.57 5.07
CA PHE A 107 1.48 5.81 4.39
C PHE A 107 2.31 6.73 5.30
N HIS A 108 3.07 7.63 4.70
CA HIS A 108 3.68 8.73 5.41
C HIS A 108 2.65 9.84 5.54
N PRO A 109 2.43 10.42 6.73
CA PRO A 109 1.46 11.50 6.91
C PRO A 109 1.82 12.75 6.08
N GLY A 110 3.07 12.86 5.67
CA GLY A 110 3.56 13.93 4.82
C GLY A 110 4.46 14.91 5.56
N SER A 111 4.83 16.00 4.88
CA SER A 111 5.62 17.07 5.45
C SER A 111 4.80 18.34 5.55
N HIS A 112 4.88 19.03 6.69
CA HIS A 112 4.17 20.29 6.92
C HIS A 112 4.75 21.47 6.12
N VAL A 113 5.92 21.32 5.51
CA VAL A 113 6.56 22.33 4.65
C VAL A 113 6.52 23.74 5.26
N GLN A 114 7.05 23.90 6.48
CA GLN A 114 7.10 25.15 7.26
C GLN A 114 5.75 25.75 7.70
N GLN A 115 4.64 25.01 7.61
CA GLN A 115 3.33 25.46 8.09
C GLN A 115 3.16 25.37 9.61
N GLY A 116 4.11 24.76 10.32
CA GLY A 116 4.10 24.60 11.78
C GLY A 116 3.97 23.14 12.23
N CYS A 117 4.35 22.88 13.48
CA CYS A 117 4.40 21.51 14.01
C CYS A 117 3.03 20.89 14.28
N LEU A 118 1.98 21.67 14.43
CA LEU A 118 0.61 21.16 14.64
C LEU A 118 0.10 20.30 13.48
N LEU A 119 0.60 20.50 12.26
CA LEU A 119 0.28 19.65 11.12
C LEU A 119 1.00 18.29 11.16
N TYR A 120 2.02 18.15 12.00
CA TYR A 120 2.67 16.86 12.24
C TYR A 120 1.97 16.05 13.33
N THR A 121 1.41 16.72 14.29
CA THR A 121 0.53 16.11 15.27
C THR A 121 -0.85 16.01 14.63
N SER A 122 -0.99 15.15 13.61
CA SER A 122 -2.33 14.72 13.28
C SER A 122 -2.84 13.99 14.52
N ASP A 123 -3.88 14.51 15.12
CA ASP A 123 -4.62 13.90 16.22
C ASP A 123 -5.28 12.58 15.78
N ALA A 124 -4.55 11.77 15.02
CA ALA A 124 -4.95 10.40 14.73
C ALA A 124 -4.95 9.50 15.98
N ALA A 125 -4.65 10.10 17.14
CA ALA A 125 -4.68 9.42 18.43
C ALA A 125 -5.92 9.80 19.29
N ASP A 126 -6.73 10.76 18.85
CA ASP A 126 -7.87 11.28 19.65
C ASP A 126 -9.25 10.93 19.07
N ASP A 127 -9.33 10.09 18.01
CA ASP A 127 -10.60 9.56 17.48
C ASP A 127 -10.76 8.06 17.76
#